data_314a82e9f3871ec863d3e2a4c28381c0
#
_entry.id   314a82e9f3871ec863d3e2a4c28381c0
#
_cell.length_a   1.000
_cell.length_b   1.000
_cell.length_c   1.000
_cell.angle_alpha   90.00
_cell.angle_beta   90.00
_cell.angle_gamma   90.00
#
_symmetry.space_group_name_H-M   'P 1'
#
loop_
_entity.id
_entity.type
_entity.pdbx_description
1 polymer ?
#
loop_
_entity_poly.entity_id
_entity_poly.type
_entity_poly.pdbx_seq_one_letter_code
_entity_poly.pdbx_strand_id
1 'polypeptide(L)'
;MIKMISKLIEKGNAYEAEGHVLFDVTSMADYGKLSGRNRDDMIAGARVEVAPYKKDPADFVLWKPSTDDMPGWDSPWGRGRPGWHIECSVMSEATLGITFDIHGGGRDLIFPHHENEVAQSCCAHDGAEFARYWVHNGFLTVEGDKLSKSLGNFRTVQDVLEEAPGEAIRLNMLSAHYRQPLDWTTEGVKRAKASLDRLYTALQNLEDIEAGPIEPAAGVIAALEDDLNTPQALTELYALAGEANKATDDAEKARIKGQLLGSGELLGLLSMTWKQWFQGGGPVNINVVPGEGTATGEVLQIGSVSNEKVEALIAERNEAKKQKNYKRADEIRDELKAQGIVLEDGPGGTTWKRA
;
A
#
# COMPACT_ATOMS: atom_id res chain seq x y z
N MET A 1 -5.31 -2.47 -30.09
CA MET A 1 -6.23 -1.32 -30.07
C MET A 1 -7.03 -1.22 -31.37
N ILE A 2 -6.41 -1.04 -32.57
CA ILE A 2 -7.15 -0.90 -33.84
C ILE A 2 -8.22 -1.98 -34.04
N LYS A 3 -7.90 -3.27 -33.77
CA LYS A 3 -8.88 -4.36 -33.89
C LYS A 3 -10.13 -4.18 -33.01
N MET A 4 -9.94 -3.76 -31.76
CA MET A 4 -11.07 -3.53 -30.86
C MET A 4 -11.91 -2.33 -31.32
N ILE A 5 -11.26 -1.24 -31.74
CA ILE A 5 -11.92 -0.06 -32.26
C ILE A 5 -12.75 -0.41 -33.52
N SER A 6 -12.17 -1.14 -34.49
CA SER A 6 -12.88 -1.59 -35.70
C SER A 6 -14.12 -2.42 -35.33
N LYS A 7 -13.99 -3.33 -34.35
CA LYS A 7 -15.12 -4.12 -33.85
C LYS A 7 -16.23 -3.27 -33.23
N LEU A 8 -15.87 -2.21 -32.48
CA LEU A 8 -16.84 -1.28 -31.93
C LEU A 8 -17.56 -0.47 -33.02
N ILE A 9 -16.87 -0.09 -34.10
CA ILE A 9 -17.49 0.57 -35.25
C ILE A 9 -18.46 -0.39 -35.96
N GLU A 10 -18.03 -1.61 -36.25
CA GLU A 10 -18.85 -2.66 -36.88
C GLU A 10 -20.14 -2.93 -36.10
N LYS A 11 -20.09 -2.85 -34.77
CA LYS A 11 -21.23 -3.03 -33.89
C LYS A 11 -22.10 -1.78 -33.69
N GLY A 12 -21.66 -0.63 -34.23
CA GLY A 12 -22.39 0.64 -34.09
C GLY A 12 -22.18 1.35 -32.74
N ASN A 13 -21.20 0.90 -31.95
CA ASN A 13 -20.87 1.55 -30.65
C ASN A 13 -19.80 2.65 -30.81
N ALA A 14 -19.21 2.80 -31.98
CA ALA A 14 -18.24 3.84 -32.27
C ALA A 14 -18.45 4.42 -33.66
N TYR A 15 -17.97 5.64 -33.90
CA TYR A 15 -18.10 6.35 -35.15
C TYR A 15 -16.88 7.21 -35.45
N GLU A 16 -16.67 7.48 -36.73
CA GLU A 16 -15.63 8.37 -37.23
C GLU A 16 -16.14 9.80 -37.38
N ALA A 17 -15.35 10.78 -36.94
CA ALA A 17 -15.63 12.19 -37.11
C ALA A 17 -14.34 13.02 -37.16
N GLU A 18 -14.11 13.78 -38.23
CA GLU A 18 -12.95 14.67 -38.41
C GLU A 18 -11.59 13.99 -38.08
N GLY A 19 -11.38 12.76 -38.57
CA GLY A 19 -10.16 12.01 -38.34
C GLY A 19 -10.03 11.38 -36.92
N HIS A 20 -11.04 11.59 -36.07
CA HIS A 20 -11.16 10.93 -34.78
C HIS A 20 -12.05 9.69 -34.88
N VAL A 21 -11.87 8.73 -33.97
CA VAL A 21 -12.87 7.71 -33.68
C VAL A 21 -13.34 7.90 -32.25
N LEU A 22 -14.66 7.98 -32.07
CA LEU A 22 -15.30 8.19 -30.78
C LEU A 22 -16.21 7.02 -30.44
N PHE A 23 -16.30 6.71 -29.15
CA PHE A 23 -17.31 5.84 -28.60
C PHE A 23 -18.61 6.62 -28.45
N ASP A 24 -19.70 6.05 -28.92
CA ASP A 24 -21.06 6.60 -28.80
C ASP A 24 -21.65 6.10 -27.49
N VAL A 25 -21.64 6.93 -26.45
CA VAL A 25 -22.15 6.53 -25.11
C VAL A 25 -23.65 6.22 -25.13
N THR A 26 -24.39 6.79 -26.09
CA THR A 26 -25.83 6.53 -26.19
C THR A 26 -26.16 5.15 -26.73
N SER A 27 -25.18 4.47 -27.33
CA SER A 27 -25.29 3.11 -27.84
C SER A 27 -25.24 2.04 -26.73
N MET A 28 -24.83 2.41 -25.50
CA MET A 28 -24.78 1.52 -24.34
C MET A 28 -25.81 1.97 -23.29
N ALA A 29 -26.89 1.23 -23.16
CA ALA A 29 -27.98 1.56 -22.22
C ALA A 29 -27.54 1.61 -20.74
N ASP A 30 -26.58 0.76 -20.38
CA ASP A 30 -26.04 0.62 -19.02
C ASP A 30 -24.85 1.56 -18.73
N TYR A 31 -24.52 2.50 -19.63
CA TYR A 31 -23.41 3.45 -19.40
C TYR A 31 -23.69 4.32 -18.16
N GLY A 32 -22.73 4.32 -17.22
CA GLY A 32 -22.86 5.01 -15.93
C GLY A 32 -23.21 4.09 -14.77
N LYS A 33 -23.42 2.79 -15.01
CA LYS A 33 -23.81 1.81 -13.98
C LYS A 33 -22.70 1.57 -12.95
N LEU A 34 -21.44 1.52 -13.37
CA LEU A 34 -20.29 1.33 -12.47
C LEU A 34 -20.12 2.54 -11.53
N SER A 35 -20.22 3.74 -12.10
CA SER A 35 -20.01 4.99 -11.34
C SER A 35 -21.26 5.44 -10.56
N GLY A 36 -22.43 4.85 -10.84
CA GLY A 36 -23.72 5.28 -10.29
C GLY A 36 -24.15 6.66 -10.77
N ARG A 37 -23.59 7.16 -11.89
CA ARG A 37 -23.87 8.49 -12.43
C ARG A 37 -24.92 8.40 -13.53
N ASN A 38 -25.86 9.33 -13.50
CA ASN A 38 -26.75 9.55 -14.63
C ASN A 38 -26.06 10.45 -15.68
N ARG A 39 -26.63 10.48 -16.89
CA ARG A 39 -26.09 11.24 -18.03
C ARG A 39 -25.98 12.74 -17.76
N ASP A 40 -26.93 13.33 -17.07
CA ASP A 40 -26.96 14.78 -16.80
C ASP A 40 -25.83 15.16 -15.84
N ASP A 41 -25.53 14.31 -14.84
CA ASP A 41 -24.40 14.48 -13.93
C ASP A 41 -23.04 14.40 -14.67
N MET A 42 -22.97 13.54 -15.69
CA MET A 42 -21.75 13.38 -16.50
C MET A 42 -21.48 14.62 -17.35
N ILE A 43 -22.51 15.18 -17.97
CA ILE A 43 -22.42 16.40 -18.79
C ILE A 43 -22.11 17.60 -17.91
N ALA A 44 -22.78 17.75 -16.76
CA ALA A 44 -22.53 18.85 -15.82
C ALA A 44 -21.11 18.83 -15.23
N GLY A 45 -20.51 17.64 -15.08
CA GLY A 45 -19.14 17.46 -14.61
C GLY A 45 -18.04 17.61 -15.66
N ALA A 46 -18.38 17.76 -16.92
CA ALA A 46 -17.42 17.92 -18.00
C ALA A 46 -16.71 19.29 -17.91
N ARG A 47 -15.41 19.26 -17.62
CA ARG A 47 -14.55 20.45 -17.50
C ARG A 47 -13.99 20.96 -18.84
N VAL A 48 -14.34 20.29 -19.95
CA VAL A 48 -13.78 20.54 -21.26
C VAL A 48 -14.90 20.98 -22.19
N GLU A 49 -14.63 22.01 -23.01
CA GLU A 49 -15.51 22.43 -24.07
C GLU A 49 -15.83 21.25 -25.01
N VAL A 50 -17.11 21.08 -25.32
CA VAL A 50 -17.56 19.96 -26.15
C VAL A 50 -17.07 20.17 -27.57
N ALA A 51 -16.24 19.28 -28.06
CA ALA A 51 -15.74 19.36 -29.41
C ALA A 51 -16.87 19.20 -30.44
N PRO A 52 -16.91 20.02 -31.49
CA PRO A 52 -18.04 20.10 -32.43
C PRO A 52 -18.31 18.81 -33.22
N TYR A 53 -17.30 17.92 -33.29
CA TYR A 53 -17.41 16.64 -33.98
C TYR A 53 -18.03 15.52 -33.12
N LYS A 54 -18.38 15.77 -31.86
CA LYS A 54 -19.07 14.82 -31.00
C LYS A 54 -20.58 14.82 -31.27
N LYS A 55 -21.19 13.63 -31.35
CA LYS A 55 -22.64 13.47 -31.41
C LYS A 55 -23.29 13.76 -30.06
N ASP A 56 -22.65 13.30 -28.97
CA ASP A 56 -23.04 13.52 -27.59
C ASP A 56 -21.88 14.12 -26.80
N PRO A 57 -22.13 15.09 -25.89
CA PRO A 57 -21.07 15.67 -25.07
C PRO A 57 -20.26 14.63 -24.26
N ALA A 58 -20.87 13.53 -23.86
CA ALA A 58 -20.23 12.48 -23.09
C ALA A 58 -19.41 11.49 -23.94
N ASP A 59 -19.52 11.53 -25.28
CA ASP A 59 -18.74 10.67 -26.16
C ASP A 59 -17.23 10.86 -25.91
N PHE A 60 -16.48 9.78 -25.96
CA PHE A 60 -15.06 9.82 -25.65
C PHE A 60 -14.19 9.24 -26.78
N VAL A 61 -12.95 9.72 -26.83
CA VAL A 61 -12.01 9.41 -27.92
C VAL A 61 -11.43 8.01 -27.75
N LEU A 62 -11.54 7.21 -28.82
CA LEU A 62 -10.88 5.91 -28.99
C LEU A 62 -9.59 6.04 -29.81
N TRP A 63 -9.61 6.92 -30.83
CA TRP A 63 -8.49 7.23 -31.69
C TRP A 63 -8.49 8.72 -32.05
N LYS A 64 -7.31 9.34 -32.05
CA LYS A 64 -7.17 10.75 -32.44
C LYS A 64 -6.00 10.95 -33.36
N PRO A 65 -6.08 11.90 -34.33
CA PRO A 65 -5.00 12.19 -35.26
C PRO A 65 -3.73 12.62 -34.52
N SER A 66 -2.56 12.30 -35.09
CA SER A 66 -1.26 12.75 -34.63
C SER A 66 -0.55 13.51 -35.75
N THR A 67 0.05 14.65 -35.40
CA THR A 67 0.97 15.40 -36.23
C THR A 67 2.34 14.70 -36.27
N ASP A 68 3.22 15.12 -37.19
CA ASP A 68 4.51 14.45 -37.39
C ASP A 68 5.47 14.59 -36.21
N ASP A 69 5.29 15.61 -35.39
CA ASP A 69 6.04 15.87 -34.15
C ASP A 69 5.53 15.08 -32.95
N MET A 70 4.41 14.38 -33.12
CA MET A 70 3.79 13.55 -32.03
C MET A 70 3.88 12.06 -32.35
N PRO A 71 3.95 11.20 -31.31
CA PRO A 71 3.81 9.76 -31.49
C PRO A 71 2.54 9.44 -32.28
N GLY A 72 2.63 8.53 -33.23
CA GLY A 72 1.49 8.11 -34.04
C GLY A 72 1.77 6.88 -34.86
N TRP A 73 0.72 6.14 -35.16
CA TRP A 73 0.73 4.88 -35.89
C TRP A 73 -0.27 4.93 -37.02
N ASP A 74 -0.04 4.18 -38.08
CA ASP A 74 -0.97 4.06 -39.19
C ASP A 74 -2.22 3.29 -38.75
N SER A 75 -3.36 3.74 -39.20
CA SER A 75 -4.65 3.12 -38.92
C SER A 75 -5.60 3.32 -40.13
N PRO A 76 -6.75 2.59 -40.19
CA PRO A 76 -7.77 2.82 -41.21
C PRO A 76 -8.32 4.25 -41.22
N TRP A 77 -8.18 4.98 -40.12
CA TRP A 77 -8.68 6.36 -39.91
C TRP A 77 -7.59 7.41 -40.09
N GLY A 78 -6.45 7.00 -40.62
CA GLY A 78 -5.27 7.85 -40.79
C GLY A 78 -4.24 7.67 -39.66
N ARG A 79 -3.10 8.39 -39.81
CA ARG A 79 -2.05 8.40 -38.81
C ARG A 79 -2.54 9.05 -37.53
N GLY A 80 -2.44 8.33 -36.40
CA GLY A 80 -2.96 8.80 -35.13
C GLY A 80 -2.47 7.99 -33.93
N ARG A 81 -3.08 8.21 -32.79
CA ARG A 81 -2.78 7.53 -31.54
C ARG A 81 -4.06 7.16 -30.78
N PRO A 82 -4.01 6.13 -29.91
CA PRO A 82 -5.15 5.72 -29.10
C PRO A 82 -5.58 6.82 -28.12
N GLY A 83 -6.84 6.80 -27.74
CA GLY A 83 -7.33 7.44 -26.54
C GLY A 83 -6.82 6.73 -25.30
N TRP A 84 -6.83 7.39 -24.14
CA TRP A 84 -6.30 6.85 -22.89
C TRP A 84 -7.00 5.54 -22.44
N HIS A 85 -8.33 5.47 -22.56
CA HIS A 85 -9.10 4.35 -22.00
C HIS A 85 -8.94 3.04 -22.78
N ILE A 86 -8.79 3.12 -24.12
CA ILE A 86 -8.67 1.91 -24.97
C ILE A 86 -7.36 1.14 -24.73
N GLU A 87 -6.35 1.82 -24.21
CA GLU A 87 -5.08 1.19 -23.87
C GLU A 87 -5.28 0.13 -22.80
N CYS A 88 -5.92 0.49 -21.69
CA CYS A 88 -6.17 -0.43 -20.58
C CYS A 88 -7.15 -1.55 -20.96
N SER A 89 -8.22 -1.26 -21.71
CA SER A 89 -9.15 -2.29 -22.17
C SER A 89 -8.45 -3.37 -23.00
N VAL A 90 -7.60 -2.97 -23.95
CA VAL A 90 -6.90 -3.92 -24.83
C VAL A 90 -5.76 -4.64 -24.11
N MET A 91 -5.05 -3.96 -23.22
CA MET A 91 -3.97 -4.58 -22.44
C MET A 91 -4.52 -5.62 -21.44
N SER A 92 -5.64 -5.33 -20.79
CA SER A 92 -6.32 -6.27 -19.91
C SER A 92 -6.78 -7.50 -20.69
N GLU A 93 -7.44 -7.32 -21.84
CA GLU A 93 -7.88 -8.42 -22.69
C GLU A 93 -6.70 -9.31 -23.13
N ALA A 94 -5.58 -8.69 -23.54
CA ALA A 94 -4.42 -9.40 -24.05
C ALA A 94 -3.68 -10.24 -23.00
N THR A 95 -3.73 -9.82 -21.73
CA THR A 95 -2.98 -10.45 -20.63
C THR A 95 -3.84 -11.30 -19.71
N LEU A 96 -5.09 -10.91 -19.49
CA LEU A 96 -5.99 -11.51 -18.50
C LEU A 96 -7.23 -12.16 -19.12
N GLY A 97 -7.50 -11.89 -20.40
CA GLY A 97 -8.69 -12.38 -21.09
C GLY A 97 -9.84 -11.36 -21.08
N ILE A 98 -10.99 -11.78 -21.66
CA ILE A 98 -12.15 -10.92 -21.84
C ILE A 98 -12.78 -10.53 -20.49
N THR A 99 -12.89 -11.50 -19.59
CA THR A 99 -13.37 -11.31 -18.21
C THR A 99 -12.25 -11.74 -17.25
N PHE A 100 -11.90 -10.90 -16.31
CA PHE A 100 -10.89 -11.21 -15.30
C PHE A 100 -11.43 -10.93 -13.87
N ASP A 101 -10.66 -11.32 -12.86
CA ASP A 101 -11.20 -11.38 -11.51
C ASP A 101 -11.26 -10.00 -10.84
N ILE A 102 -10.16 -9.23 -10.82
CA ILE A 102 -10.07 -8.00 -10.04
C ILE A 102 -9.56 -6.85 -10.91
N HIS A 103 -10.30 -5.73 -10.93
CA HIS A 103 -9.86 -4.45 -11.49
C HIS A 103 -9.89 -3.38 -10.42
N GLY A 104 -8.82 -2.60 -10.31
CA GLY A 104 -8.69 -1.63 -9.24
C GLY A 104 -8.00 -0.34 -9.66
N GLY A 105 -8.17 0.69 -8.84
CA GLY A 105 -7.53 1.98 -9.03
C GLY A 105 -7.94 3.01 -7.99
N GLY A 106 -7.56 4.25 -8.19
CA GLY A 106 -8.03 5.37 -7.38
C GLY A 106 -9.52 5.63 -7.60
N ARG A 107 -10.16 6.19 -6.62
CA ARG A 107 -11.58 6.56 -6.65
C ARG A 107 -11.93 7.55 -7.76
N ASP A 108 -10.95 8.35 -8.19
CA ASP A 108 -11.02 9.28 -9.32
C ASP A 108 -11.08 8.58 -10.68
N LEU A 109 -10.62 7.33 -10.76
CA LEU A 109 -10.67 6.53 -11.98
C LEU A 109 -12.02 5.87 -12.21
N ILE A 110 -12.90 5.76 -11.20
CA ILE A 110 -14.23 5.18 -11.39
C ILE A 110 -14.92 5.83 -12.59
N PHE A 111 -14.85 7.17 -12.64
CA PHE A 111 -15.39 7.94 -13.75
C PHE A 111 -14.43 9.09 -14.14
N PRO A 112 -14.11 9.26 -15.44
CA PRO A 112 -14.69 8.51 -16.56
C PRO A 112 -13.93 7.21 -16.94
N HIS A 113 -12.71 6.98 -16.38
CA HIS A 113 -11.75 6.00 -16.93
C HIS A 113 -12.31 4.56 -16.92
N HIS A 114 -12.63 4.01 -15.76
CA HIS A 114 -13.11 2.63 -15.62
C HIS A 114 -14.51 2.44 -16.25
N GLU A 115 -15.38 3.44 -16.17
CA GLU A 115 -16.68 3.40 -16.87
C GLU A 115 -16.48 3.26 -18.38
N ASN A 116 -15.51 3.99 -18.95
CA ASN A 116 -15.19 3.92 -20.37
C ASN A 116 -14.52 2.59 -20.76
N GLU A 117 -13.71 2.00 -19.89
CA GLU A 117 -13.15 0.66 -20.11
C GLU A 117 -14.25 -0.41 -20.14
N VAL A 118 -15.21 -0.34 -19.20
CA VAL A 118 -16.41 -1.21 -19.20
C VAL A 118 -17.16 -1.05 -20.51
N ALA A 119 -17.42 0.17 -20.94
CA ALA A 119 -18.17 0.43 -22.18
C ALA A 119 -17.46 -0.18 -23.40
N GLN A 120 -16.16 0.05 -23.54
CA GLN A 120 -15.36 -0.49 -24.63
C GLN A 120 -15.36 -2.02 -24.62
N SER A 121 -15.06 -2.63 -23.48
CA SER A 121 -14.88 -4.08 -23.38
C SER A 121 -16.21 -4.84 -23.50
N CYS A 122 -17.24 -4.43 -22.79
CA CYS A 122 -18.56 -5.09 -22.86
C CYS A 122 -19.16 -4.98 -24.25
N CYS A 123 -19.13 -3.80 -24.89
CA CYS A 123 -19.66 -3.63 -26.24
C CYS A 123 -18.85 -4.41 -27.29
N ALA A 124 -17.51 -4.46 -27.15
CA ALA A 124 -16.68 -5.26 -28.03
C ALA A 124 -16.95 -6.76 -27.91
N HIS A 125 -17.42 -7.26 -26.75
CA HIS A 125 -17.54 -8.69 -26.46
C HIS A 125 -18.98 -9.13 -26.13
N ASP A 126 -19.97 -8.58 -26.82
CA ASP A 126 -21.39 -8.99 -26.76
C ASP A 126 -22.00 -8.94 -25.35
N GLY A 127 -21.57 -7.96 -24.54
CA GLY A 127 -22.04 -7.79 -23.17
C GLY A 127 -21.34 -8.66 -22.13
N ALA A 128 -20.21 -9.29 -22.48
CA ALA A 128 -19.39 -10.02 -21.51
C ALA A 128 -18.93 -9.09 -20.39
N GLU A 129 -18.94 -9.57 -19.15
CA GLU A 129 -18.48 -8.83 -17.99
C GLU A 129 -16.97 -8.53 -18.13
N PHE A 130 -16.57 -7.28 -17.81
CA PHE A 130 -15.18 -6.87 -17.90
C PHE A 130 -14.36 -7.35 -16.68
N ALA A 131 -14.82 -7.05 -15.46
CA ALA A 131 -14.18 -7.49 -14.22
C ALA A 131 -15.25 -7.89 -13.18
N ARG A 132 -14.99 -8.98 -12.44
CA ARG A 132 -15.90 -9.51 -11.42
C ARG A 132 -15.91 -8.68 -10.15
N TYR A 133 -14.74 -8.17 -9.74
CA TYR A 133 -14.57 -7.38 -8.52
C TYR A 133 -13.89 -6.06 -8.83
N TRP A 134 -14.41 -4.99 -8.23
CA TRP A 134 -13.89 -3.63 -8.38
C TRP A 134 -13.34 -3.14 -7.05
N VAL A 135 -12.07 -2.72 -7.03
CA VAL A 135 -11.40 -2.24 -5.82
C VAL A 135 -10.95 -0.79 -6.05
N HIS A 136 -11.57 0.16 -5.35
CA HIS A 136 -11.25 1.58 -5.51
C HIS A 136 -10.74 2.17 -4.20
N ASN A 137 -9.49 2.65 -4.22
CA ASN A 137 -8.84 3.27 -3.07
C ASN A 137 -9.33 4.71 -2.85
N GLY A 138 -9.42 5.09 -1.56
CA GLY A 138 -9.56 6.48 -1.16
C GLY A 138 -8.34 7.32 -1.55
N PHE A 139 -8.47 8.63 -1.37
CA PHE A 139 -7.38 9.57 -1.67
C PHE A 139 -6.34 9.60 -0.55
N LEU A 140 -5.11 9.88 -0.93
CA LEU A 140 -4.04 10.23 -0.02
C LEU A 140 -3.90 11.76 0.02
N THR A 141 -3.95 12.34 1.22
CA THR A 141 -3.54 13.72 1.49
C THR A 141 -2.24 13.72 2.29
N VAL A 142 -1.54 14.84 2.32
CA VAL A 142 -0.30 15.00 3.09
C VAL A 142 -0.41 16.26 3.94
N GLU A 143 -0.36 16.10 5.27
CA GLU A 143 -0.52 17.18 6.24
C GLU A 143 -1.78 18.04 6.00
N GLY A 144 -2.90 17.37 5.64
CA GLY A 144 -4.18 18.01 5.33
C GLY A 144 -4.33 18.52 3.89
N ASP A 145 -3.24 18.61 3.13
CA ASP A 145 -3.24 19.14 1.77
C ASP A 145 -3.27 18.03 0.70
N LYS A 146 -3.87 18.36 -0.45
CA LYS A 146 -3.82 17.47 -1.61
C LYS A 146 -2.39 17.39 -2.13
N LEU A 147 -1.91 16.17 -2.43
CA LEU A 147 -0.64 15.95 -3.12
C LEU A 147 -0.60 16.72 -4.44
N SER A 148 0.38 17.60 -4.61
CA SER A 148 0.56 18.40 -5.81
C SER A 148 2.03 18.69 -6.05
N LYS A 149 2.49 18.48 -7.31
CA LYS A 149 3.84 18.85 -7.73
C LYS A 149 4.10 20.36 -7.59
N SER A 150 3.06 21.17 -7.80
CA SER A 150 3.16 22.64 -7.69
C SER A 150 3.29 23.13 -6.26
N LEU A 151 2.80 22.38 -5.28
CA LEU A 151 2.94 22.69 -3.85
C LEU A 151 4.25 22.17 -3.24
N GLY A 152 5.01 21.36 -3.99
CA GLY A 152 6.26 20.77 -3.49
C GLY A 152 6.10 19.80 -2.32
N ASN A 153 4.87 19.38 -1.99
CA ASN A 153 4.56 18.45 -0.90
C ASN A 153 4.60 16.98 -1.34
N PHE A 154 5.12 16.72 -2.54
CA PHE A 154 5.30 15.37 -3.04
C PHE A 154 6.49 14.69 -2.33
N ARG A 155 6.22 13.58 -1.66
CA ARG A 155 7.23 12.75 -0.99
C ARG A 155 7.22 11.36 -1.62
N THR A 156 8.39 10.86 -1.97
CA THR A 156 8.52 9.50 -2.47
C THR A 156 8.54 8.49 -1.31
N VAL A 157 8.24 7.23 -1.62
CA VAL A 157 8.39 6.15 -0.64
C VAL A 157 9.84 6.08 -0.13
N GLN A 158 10.81 6.33 -1.01
CA GLN A 158 12.23 6.34 -0.63
C GLN A 158 12.55 7.43 0.40
N ASP A 159 12.04 8.65 0.20
CA ASP A 159 12.24 9.75 1.16
C ASP A 159 11.69 9.39 2.55
N VAL A 160 10.51 8.74 2.57
CA VAL A 160 9.87 8.35 3.83
C VAL A 160 10.60 7.18 4.50
N LEU A 161 11.19 6.26 3.73
CA LEU A 161 12.00 5.16 4.27
C LEU A 161 13.30 5.64 4.94
N GLU A 162 13.80 6.82 4.57
CA GLU A 162 14.95 7.44 5.27
C GLU A 162 14.56 7.98 6.66
N GLU A 163 13.26 8.24 6.91
CA GLU A 163 12.77 8.83 8.14
C GLU A 163 12.10 7.84 9.09
N ALA A 164 11.59 6.72 8.57
CA ALA A 164 10.84 5.74 9.38
C ALA A 164 11.01 4.31 8.87
N PRO A 165 10.92 3.32 9.79
CA PRO A 165 10.92 1.91 9.40
C PRO A 165 9.77 1.57 8.45
N GLY A 166 10.03 0.72 7.45
CA GLY A 166 9.03 0.31 6.45
C GLY A 166 7.76 -0.28 7.05
N GLU A 167 7.86 -1.05 8.13
CA GLU A 167 6.67 -1.57 8.82
C GLU A 167 5.83 -0.45 9.48
N ALA A 168 6.45 0.64 9.97
CA ALA A 168 5.71 1.77 10.52
C ALA A 168 4.95 2.52 9.42
N ILE A 169 5.59 2.66 8.24
CA ILE A 169 4.94 3.21 7.04
C ILE A 169 3.75 2.34 6.65
N ARG A 170 3.94 1.03 6.58
CA ARG A 170 2.90 0.07 6.23
C ARG A 170 1.74 0.09 7.24
N LEU A 171 2.02 0.08 8.54
CA LEU A 171 1.00 0.14 9.57
C LEU A 171 0.21 1.45 9.50
N ASN A 172 0.88 2.58 9.23
CA ASN A 172 0.20 3.86 9.02
C ASN A 172 -0.77 3.80 7.84
N MET A 173 -0.38 3.17 6.72
CA MET A 173 -1.27 2.95 5.57
C MET A 173 -2.45 2.04 5.92
N LEU A 174 -2.25 0.97 6.68
CA LEU A 174 -3.29 0.03 7.10
C LEU A 174 -4.22 0.60 8.18
N SER A 175 -3.87 1.73 8.81
CA SER A 175 -4.67 2.36 9.87
C SER A 175 -5.97 2.97 9.39
N ALA A 176 -6.11 3.21 8.09
CA ALA A 176 -7.36 3.64 7.46
C ALA A 176 -7.90 2.51 6.56
N HIS A 177 -9.22 2.39 6.49
CA HIS A 177 -9.86 1.51 5.52
C HIS A 177 -9.52 1.99 4.10
N TYR A 178 -9.20 1.07 3.18
CA TYR A 178 -8.72 1.44 1.83
C TYR A 178 -9.69 2.33 1.04
N ARG A 179 -11.00 2.25 1.31
CA ARG A 179 -12.02 3.13 0.69
C ARG A 179 -12.06 4.53 1.28
N GLN A 180 -11.46 4.76 2.44
CA GLN A 180 -11.46 6.06 3.11
C GLN A 180 -10.23 6.88 2.73
N PRO A 181 -10.33 8.22 2.74
CA PRO A 181 -9.15 9.06 2.63
C PRO A 181 -8.17 8.78 3.78
N LEU A 182 -6.89 8.73 3.46
CA LEU A 182 -5.80 8.68 4.43
C LEU A 182 -5.04 10.00 4.40
N ASP A 183 -4.94 10.67 5.54
CA ASP A 183 -4.05 11.81 5.69
C ASP A 183 -2.68 11.35 6.19
N TRP A 184 -1.69 11.45 5.32
CA TRP A 184 -0.31 11.14 5.65
C TRP A 184 0.30 12.25 6.47
N THR A 185 0.59 11.97 7.74
CA THR A 185 1.23 12.93 8.64
C THR A 185 2.45 12.31 9.30
N THR A 186 3.45 13.13 9.59
CA THR A 186 4.62 12.71 10.37
C THR A 186 4.21 12.13 11.73
N GLU A 187 3.19 12.72 12.35
CA GLU A 187 2.65 12.24 13.62
C GLU A 187 1.93 10.88 13.48
N GLY A 188 1.26 10.64 12.35
CA GLY A 188 0.65 9.34 12.02
C GLY A 188 1.69 8.23 11.99
N VAL A 189 2.82 8.46 11.32
CA VAL A 189 3.94 7.50 11.25
C VAL A 189 4.56 7.25 12.63
N LYS A 190 4.73 8.29 13.46
CA LYS A 190 5.21 8.13 14.84
C LYS A 190 4.25 7.28 15.68
N ARG A 191 2.94 7.51 15.58
CA ARG A 191 1.94 6.67 16.25
C ARG A 191 1.98 5.22 15.78
N ALA A 192 2.15 5.00 14.49
CA ALA A 192 2.29 3.67 13.91
C ALA A 192 3.54 2.96 14.47
N LYS A 193 4.69 3.66 14.54
CA LYS A 193 5.90 3.12 15.17
C LYS A 193 5.66 2.76 16.63
N ALA A 194 5.05 3.65 17.41
CA ALA A 194 4.75 3.38 18.81
C ALA A 194 3.80 2.17 19.01
N SER A 195 2.89 1.94 18.07
CA SER A 195 2.02 0.75 18.07
C SER A 195 2.82 -0.52 17.79
N LEU A 196 3.73 -0.49 16.82
CA LEU A 196 4.65 -1.60 16.55
C LEU A 196 5.58 -1.87 17.74
N ASP A 197 6.09 -0.83 18.40
CA ASP A 197 6.91 -0.99 19.62
C ASP A 197 6.16 -1.80 20.69
N ARG A 198 4.85 -1.61 20.86
CA ARG A 198 4.01 -2.39 21.78
C ARG A 198 3.88 -3.85 21.34
N LEU A 199 3.67 -4.10 20.05
CA LEU A 199 3.57 -5.44 19.49
C LEU A 199 4.90 -6.20 19.64
N TYR A 200 6.02 -5.57 19.31
CA TYR A 200 7.35 -6.16 19.47
C TYR A 200 7.74 -6.33 20.94
N THR A 201 7.26 -5.46 21.84
CA THR A 201 7.42 -5.68 23.30
C THR A 201 6.64 -6.91 23.78
N ALA A 202 5.42 -7.13 23.25
CA ALA A 202 4.69 -8.35 23.57
C ALA A 202 5.44 -9.61 23.10
N LEU A 203 6.04 -9.58 21.90
CA LEU A 203 6.88 -10.69 21.41
C LEU A 203 8.17 -10.85 22.23
N GLN A 204 8.77 -9.75 22.71
CA GLN A 204 9.92 -9.78 23.63
C GLN A 204 9.56 -10.48 24.96
N ASN A 205 8.40 -10.16 25.54
CA ASN A 205 7.91 -10.79 26.76
C ASN A 205 7.64 -12.30 26.61
N LEU A 206 7.52 -12.76 25.37
CA LEU A 206 7.33 -14.16 24.99
C LEU A 206 8.62 -14.79 24.41
N GLU A 207 9.81 -14.18 24.62
CA GLU A 207 11.06 -14.66 24.00
C GLU A 207 11.34 -16.13 24.30
N ASP A 208 11.21 -16.53 25.55
CA ASP A 208 11.50 -17.88 26.03
C ASP A 208 10.38 -18.91 25.73
N ILE A 209 9.27 -18.48 25.17
CA ILE A 209 8.13 -19.35 24.81
C ILE A 209 8.27 -19.79 23.36
N GLU A 210 8.27 -21.07 23.10
CA GLU A 210 8.14 -21.60 21.73
C GLU A 210 6.76 -21.27 21.18
N ALA A 211 6.71 -20.74 19.94
CA ALA A 211 5.43 -20.39 19.33
C ALA A 211 4.60 -21.67 19.04
N GLY A 212 3.32 -21.62 19.33
CA GLY A 212 2.36 -22.59 18.82
C GLY A 212 2.22 -22.51 17.29
N PRO A 213 1.18 -23.12 16.69
CA PRO A 213 0.92 -23.01 15.27
C PRO A 213 0.87 -21.54 14.83
N ILE A 214 1.65 -21.21 13.78
CA ILE A 214 1.70 -19.85 13.22
C ILE A 214 0.53 -19.72 12.25
N GLU A 215 -0.60 -19.26 12.78
CA GLU A 215 -1.85 -19.09 12.05
C GLU A 215 -2.47 -17.75 12.44
N PRO A 216 -3.09 -17.01 11.49
CA PRO A 216 -3.80 -15.79 11.82
C PRO A 216 -4.94 -16.05 12.83
N ALA A 217 -5.16 -15.11 13.74
CA ALA A 217 -6.29 -15.19 14.66
C ALA A 217 -7.62 -15.02 13.90
N ALA A 218 -8.65 -15.77 14.35
CA ALA A 218 -9.96 -15.76 13.70
C ALA A 218 -10.59 -14.36 13.62
N GLY A 219 -10.38 -13.50 14.63
CA GLY A 219 -10.86 -12.10 14.60
C GLY A 219 -10.19 -11.27 13.51
N VAL A 220 -8.89 -11.50 13.25
CA VAL A 220 -8.17 -10.83 12.16
C VAL A 220 -8.69 -11.27 10.80
N ILE A 221 -8.90 -12.59 10.62
CA ILE A 221 -9.49 -13.13 9.38
C ILE A 221 -10.88 -12.54 9.16
N ALA A 222 -11.76 -12.59 10.16
CA ALA A 222 -13.13 -12.07 10.04
C ALA A 222 -13.16 -10.59 9.67
N ALA A 223 -12.24 -9.78 10.23
CA ALA A 223 -12.11 -8.38 9.88
C ALA A 223 -11.68 -8.18 8.42
N LEU A 224 -10.76 -9.00 7.91
CA LEU A 224 -10.31 -8.90 6.52
C LEU A 224 -11.34 -9.47 5.52
N GLU A 225 -12.17 -10.42 5.92
CA GLU A 225 -13.30 -10.92 5.13
C GLU A 225 -14.44 -9.89 5.03
N ASP A 226 -14.49 -8.90 5.93
CA ASP A 226 -15.40 -7.76 5.88
C ASP A 226 -14.76 -6.59 5.08
N ASP A 227 -14.74 -6.72 3.76
CA ASP A 227 -14.25 -5.70 2.81
C ASP A 227 -12.83 -5.19 3.13
N LEU A 228 -11.92 -6.09 3.52
CA LEU A 228 -10.54 -5.77 3.88
C LEU A 228 -10.45 -4.69 4.99
N ASN A 229 -11.23 -4.83 6.04
CA ASN A 229 -11.28 -3.90 7.18
C ASN A 229 -10.00 -3.96 8.02
N THR A 230 -8.91 -3.42 7.47
CA THR A 230 -7.60 -3.41 8.12
C THR A 230 -7.59 -2.66 9.45
N PRO A 231 -8.34 -1.54 9.68
CA PRO A 231 -8.43 -0.93 11.01
C PRO A 231 -8.97 -1.88 12.09
N GLN A 232 -9.99 -2.68 11.76
CA GLN A 232 -10.52 -3.69 12.69
C GLN A 232 -9.51 -4.83 12.88
N ALA A 233 -8.85 -5.30 11.81
CA ALA A 233 -7.81 -6.32 11.89
C ALA A 233 -6.64 -5.89 12.82
N LEU A 234 -6.22 -4.61 12.73
CA LEU A 234 -5.23 -4.04 13.65
C LEU A 234 -5.74 -3.99 15.10
N THR A 235 -7.03 -3.72 15.31
CA THR A 235 -7.65 -3.74 16.65
C THR A 235 -7.56 -5.12 17.26
N GLU A 236 -7.87 -6.18 16.51
CA GLU A 236 -7.74 -7.58 16.94
C GLU A 236 -6.27 -7.95 17.24
N LEU A 237 -5.33 -7.47 16.39
CA LEU A 237 -3.90 -7.69 16.62
C LEU A 237 -3.42 -7.03 17.91
N TYR A 238 -3.89 -5.82 18.24
CA TYR A 238 -3.57 -5.15 19.51
C TYR A 238 -4.22 -5.85 20.71
N ALA A 239 -5.41 -6.42 20.55
CA ALA A 239 -6.04 -7.20 21.59
C ALA A 239 -5.21 -8.46 21.95
N LEU A 240 -4.69 -9.17 20.94
CA LEU A 240 -3.78 -10.31 21.15
C LEU A 240 -2.52 -9.92 21.95
N ALA A 241 -1.90 -8.77 21.65
CA ALA A 241 -0.76 -8.28 22.41
C ALA A 241 -1.14 -7.97 23.88
N GLY A 242 -2.36 -7.47 24.10
CA GLY A 242 -2.92 -7.27 25.43
C GLY A 242 -3.17 -8.58 26.19
N GLU A 243 -3.62 -9.62 25.51
CA GLU A 243 -3.78 -10.96 26.06
C GLU A 243 -2.42 -11.60 26.42
N ALA A 244 -1.42 -11.47 25.51
CA ALA A 244 -0.06 -11.94 25.75
C ALA A 244 0.52 -11.43 27.08
N ASN A 245 0.28 -10.15 27.40
CA ASN A 245 0.77 -9.54 28.62
C ASN A 245 0.02 -10.01 29.90
N LYS A 246 -1.14 -10.65 29.77
CA LYS A 246 -1.97 -11.14 30.88
C LYS A 246 -1.87 -12.65 31.07
N ALA A 247 -1.49 -13.38 30.03
CA ALA A 247 -1.39 -14.83 30.05
C ALA A 247 -0.33 -15.29 31.06
N THR A 248 -0.69 -16.28 31.87
CA THR A 248 0.20 -16.88 32.88
C THR A 248 0.61 -18.31 32.51
N ASP A 249 -0.22 -18.99 31.72
CA ASP A 249 0.01 -20.36 31.27
C ASP A 249 0.85 -20.37 29.98
N ASP A 250 1.87 -21.24 29.93
CA ASP A 250 2.81 -21.27 28.81
C ASP A 250 2.17 -21.82 27.52
N ALA A 251 1.19 -22.71 27.61
CA ALA A 251 0.47 -23.18 26.43
C ALA A 251 -0.40 -22.07 25.82
N GLU A 252 -1.02 -21.23 26.64
CA GLU A 252 -1.76 -20.05 26.18
C GLU A 252 -0.82 -19.02 25.57
N LYS A 253 0.32 -18.72 26.18
CA LYS A 253 1.35 -17.84 25.65
C LYS A 253 1.87 -18.33 24.29
N ALA A 254 2.12 -19.64 24.15
CA ALA A 254 2.55 -20.26 22.89
C ALA A 254 1.50 -20.06 21.79
N ARG A 255 0.22 -20.28 22.09
CA ARG A 255 -0.90 -20.05 21.18
C ARG A 255 -0.97 -18.57 20.73
N ILE A 256 -0.93 -17.64 21.69
CA ILE A 256 -1.01 -16.20 21.40
C ILE A 256 0.20 -15.75 20.57
N LYS A 257 1.41 -16.25 20.89
CA LYS A 257 2.62 -15.96 20.10
C LYS A 257 2.46 -16.41 18.65
N GLY A 258 1.95 -17.63 18.42
CA GLY A 258 1.68 -18.15 17.09
C GLY A 258 0.66 -17.28 16.33
N GLN A 259 -0.42 -16.89 17.00
CA GLN A 259 -1.45 -16.02 16.41
C GLN A 259 -0.95 -14.60 16.12
N LEU A 260 -0.11 -14.00 16.98
CA LEU A 260 0.52 -12.70 16.72
C LEU A 260 1.40 -12.76 15.47
N LEU A 261 2.23 -13.79 15.34
CA LEU A 261 3.11 -13.96 14.19
C LEU A 261 2.32 -14.22 12.91
N GLY A 262 1.34 -15.13 12.92
CA GLY A 262 0.53 -15.44 11.75
C GLY A 262 -0.36 -14.27 11.32
N SER A 263 -0.94 -13.51 12.26
CA SER A 263 -1.70 -12.30 11.95
C SER A 263 -0.80 -11.18 11.42
N GLY A 264 0.42 -11.05 12.00
CA GLY A 264 1.42 -10.12 11.53
C GLY A 264 1.85 -10.43 10.09
N GLU A 265 2.17 -11.69 9.78
CA GLU A 265 2.53 -12.15 8.45
C GLU A 265 1.45 -11.81 7.42
N LEU A 266 0.18 -12.10 7.72
CA LEU A 266 -0.95 -11.81 6.85
C LEU A 266 -1.07 -10.31 6.54
N LEU A 267 -0.78 -9.44 7.51
CA LEU A 267 -0.80 -7.97 7.34
C LEU A 267 0.53 -7.42 6.79
N GLY A 268 1.56 -8.25 6.65
CA GLY A 268 2.93 -7.84 6.31
C GLY A 268 3.57 -7.00 7.41
N LEU A 269 3.31 -7.33 8.66
CA LEU A 269 3.86 -6.76 9.89
C LEU A 269 4.56 -7.84 10.70
N LEU A 270 5.34 -7.44 11.71
CA LEU A 270 6.06 -8.34 12.60
C LEU A 270 7.03 -9.29 11.87
N SER A 271 7.61 -8.80 10.77
CA SER A 271 8.55 -9.56 9.92
C SER A 271 9.95 -9.67 10.54
N MET A 272 10.24 -8.89 11.57
CA MET A 272 11.51 -8.85 12.28
C MET A 272 11.43 -9.60 13.61
N THR A 273 12.58 -9.97 14.15
CA THR A 273 12.64 -10.30 15.59
C THR A 273 12.56 -9.00 16.41
N TRP A 274 12.13 -9.09 17.67
CA TRP A 274 12.11 -7.94 18.57
C TRP A 274 13.51 -7.28 18.71
N LYS A 275 14.60 -8.08 18.68
CA LYS A 275 15.97 -7.57 18.69
C LYS A 275 16.28 -6.76 17.44
N GLN A 276 15.93 -7.24 16.27
CA GLN A 276 16.11 -6.49 15.01
C GLN A 276 15.30 -5.20 15.02
N TRP A 277 14.08 -5.22 15.53
CA TRP A 277 13.23 -4.04 15.61
C TRP A 277 13.81 -2.96 16.53
N PHE A 278 14.18 -3.32 17.76
CA PHE A 278 14.62 -2.34 18.75
C PHE A 278 16.10 -1.97 18.62
N GLN A 279 16.95 -2.87 18.19
CA GLN A 279 18.39 -2.66 18.19
C GLN A 279 18.94 -2.28 16.81
N GLY A 280 18.21 -2.58 15.75
CA GLY A 280 18.67 -2.38 14.37
C GLY A 280 19.84 -3.31 13.99
N GLY A 281 20.11 -3.52 12.71
CA GLY A 281 21.36 -4.13 12.24
C GLY A 281 21.32 -5.64 11.99
N GLY A 282 20.15 -6.23 11.73
CA GLY A 282 20.08 -7.56 11.09
C GLY A 282 19.73 -7.43 9.60
N PRO A 283 20.08 -8.42 8.75
CA PRO A 283 19.59 -8.46 7.39
C PRO A 283 18.08 -8.53 7.42
N VAL A 284 17.42 -7.62 6.72
CA VAL A 284 15.97 -7.70 6.49
C VAL A 284 15.75 -8.88 5.56
N ASN A 285 15.31 -10.02 6.10
CA ASN A 285 14.82 -11.12 5.28
C ASN A 285 13.47 -10.69 4.68
N ILE A 286 13.52 -10.02 3.55
CA ILE A 286 12.34 -9.86 2.72
C ILE A 286 12.11 -11.23 2.07
N ASN A 287 11.21 -12.03 2.62
CA ASN A 287 10.64 -13.16 1.91
C ASN A 287 9.83 -12.61 0.72
N VAL A 288 10.51 -12.35 -0.36
CA VAL A 288 9.88 -12.12 -1.66
C VAL A 288 9.33 -13.48 -2.09
N VAL A 289 8.01 -13.59 -2.24
CA VAL A 289 7.35 -14.71 -2.94
C VAL A 289 8.14 -15.02 -4.21
N PRO A 290 8.43 -16.29 -4.53
CA PRO A 290 9.41 -16.65 -5.56
C PRO A 290 8.99 -16.20 -6.95
N GLY A 291 9.62 -15.16 -7.41
CA GLY A 291 9.78 -14.74 -8.78
C GLY A 291 11.19 -14.18 -8.84
N GLU A 292 12.11 -14.96 -9.34
CA GLU A 292 13.53 -14.76 -9.62
C GLU A 292 14.12 -13.37 -9.26
N GLY A 293 14.90 -13.32 -8.19
CA GLY A 293 15.75 -12.19 -7.85
C GLY A 293 15.94 -12.01 -6.34
N THR A 294 16.93 -12.71 -5.77
CA THR A 294 17.40 -12.44 -4.40
C THR A 294 18.17 -11.12 -4.36
N ALA A 295 17.55 -10.07 -3.86
CA ALA A 295 18.25 -8.85 -3.47
C ALA A 295 18.53 -8.90 -1.97
N THR A 296 19.75 -9.31 -1.59
CA THR A 296 20.29 -9.06 -0.26
C THR A 296 20.78 -7.62 -0.23
N GLY A 297 19.95 -6.72 0.31
CA GLY A 297 20.33 -5.33 0.57
C GLY A 297 20.92 -5.20 1.97
N GLU A 298 22.22 -4.95 2.11
CA GLU A 298 22.78 -4.41 3.34
C GLU A 298 22.23 -2.99 3.53
N VAL A 299 21.48 -2.77 4.61
CA VAL A 299 21.10 -1.42 5.02
C VAL A 299 22.36 -0.75 5.56
N LEU A 300 22.95 0.14 4.77
CA LEU A 300 24.06 0.99 5.21
C LEU A 300 23.57 1.90 6.35
N GLN A 301 23.94 1.56 7.58
CA GLN A 301 23.76 2.44 8.73
C GLN A 301 24.75 3.61 8.64
N ILE A 302 24.32 4.73 8.11
CA ILE A 302 25.13 5.95 8.10
C ILE A 302 25.11 6.54 9.52
N GLY A 303 26.22 6.40 10.25
CA GLY A 303 26.51 7.17 11.46
C GLY A 303 26.05 6.60 12.81
N SER A 304 25.52 5.37 12.90
CA SER A 304 25.13 4.78 14.18
C SER A 304 26.23 3.90 14.77
N VAL A 305 26.37 3.94 16.10
CA VAL A 305 27.28 3.05 16.86
C VAL A 305 26.88 1.59 16.59
N SER A 306 27.87 0.73 16.31
CA SER A 306 27.61 -0.69 16.09
C SER A 306 27.06 -1.38 17.33
N ASN A 307 26.26 -2.42 17.14
CA ASN A 307 25.67 -3.17 18.26
C ASN A 307 26.76 -3.76 19.17
N GLU A 308 27.88 -4.23 18.60
CA GLU A 308 28.99 -4.77 19.36
C GLU A 308 29.59 -3.70 20.30
N LYS A 309 29.70 -2.46 19.84
CA LYS A 309 30.21 -1.36 20.68
C LYS A 309 29.22 -0.98 21.78
N VAL A 310 27.90 -1.03 21.50
CA VAL A 310 26.87 -0.82 22.52
C VAL A 310 26.94 -1.91 23.59
N GLU A 311 27.02 -3.17 23.20
CA GLU A 311 27.16 -4.30 24.13
C GLU A 311 28.43 -4.21 24.96
N ALA A 312 29.57 -3.82 24.36
CA ALA A 312 30.82 -3.62 25.08
C ALA A 312 30.69 -2.51 26.14
N LEU A 313 30.05 -1.38 25.81
CA LEU A 313 29.83 -0.29 26.76
C LEU A 313 28.83 -0.69 27.88
N ILE A 314 27.83 -1.51 27.58
CA ILE A 314 26.93 -2.08 28.60
C ILE A 314 27.69 -3.03 29.54
N ALA A 315 28.56 -3.87 29.02
CA ALA A 315 29.39 -4.75 29.84
C ALA A 315 30.33 -3.93 30.76
N GLU A 316 31.00 -2.88 30.23
CA GLU A 316 31.81 -1.94 31.01
C GLU A 316 31.00 -1.24 32.10
N ARG A 317 29.80 -0.75 31.77
CA ARG A 317 28.88 -0.12 32.74
C ARG A 317 28.50 -1.09 33.88
N ASN A 318 28.19 -2.34 33.55
CA ASN A 318 27.83 -3.34 34.55
C ASN A 318 29.02 -3.69 35.46
N GLU A 319 30.22 -3.74 34.91
CA GLU A 319 31.44 -3.96 35.72
C GLU A 319 31.73 -2.75 36.63
N ALA A 320 31.57 -1.51 36.12
CA ALA A 320 31.68 -0.29 36.92
C ALA A 320 30.68 -0.28 38.09
N LYS A 321 29.44 -0.71 37.86
CA LYS A 321 28.42 -0.84 38.93
C LYS A 321 28.83 -1.86 39.99
N LYS A 322 29.40 -3.04 39.61
CA LYS A 322 29.93 -4.05 40.56
C LYS A 322 31.06 -3.49 41.41
N GLN A 323 31.93 -2.68 40.82
CA GLN A 323 33.04 -2.02 41.49
C GLN A 323 32.62 -0.76 42.27
N LYS A 324 31.29 -0.46 42.32
CA LYS A 324 30.74 0.76 42.94
C LYS A 324 31.23 2.07 42.34
N ASN A 325 31.77 2.04 41.12
CA ASN A 325 32.14 3.23 40.34
C ASN A 325 30.92 3.76 39.60
N TYR A 326 29.98 4.34 40.34
CA TYR A 326 28.73 4.87 39.81
C TYR A 326 28.94 6.04 38.83
N LYS A 327 30.00 6.84 39.05
CA LYS A 327 30.33 7.94 38.16
C LYS A 327 30.57 7.43 36.72
N ARG A 328 31.42 6.39 36.57
CA ARG A 328 31.67 5.82 35.23
C ARG A 328 30.43 5.16 34.62
N ALA A 329 29.66 4.49 35.46
CA ALA A 329 28.38 3.89 34.98
C ALA A 329 27.38 4.93 34.46
N ASP A 330 27.31 6.12 35.07
CA ASP A 330 26.46 7.21 34.62
C ASP A 330 27.02 7.88 33.36
N GLU A 331 28.33 8.07 33.26
CA GLU A 331 28.99 8.59 32.06
C GLU A 331 28.68 7.72 30.83
N ILE A 332 28.79 6.38 30.96
CA ILE A 332 28.46 5.44 29.87
C ILE A 332 26.98 5.54 29.49
N ARG A 333 26.08 5.63 30.46
CA ARG A 333 24.64 5.79 30.17
C ARG A 333 24.37 7.07 29.38
N ASP A 334 25.01 8.17 29.77
CA ASP A 334 24.82 9.47 29.14
C ASP A 334 25.48 9.52 27.74
N GLU A 335 26.64 8.85 27.57
CA GLU A 335 27.27 8.65 26.27
C GLU A 335 26.36 7.89 25.31
N LEU A 336 25.80 6.76 25.73
CA LEU A 336 24.87 5.96 24.94
C LEU A 336 23.58 6.73 24.63
N LYS A 337 23.03 7.44 25.60
CA LYS A 337 21.85 8.29 25.42
C LYS A 337 22.09 9.40 24.39
N ALA A 338 23.25 10.04 24.40
CA ALA A 338 23.62 11.05 23.40
C ALA A 338 23.71 10.48 21.98
N GLN A 339 23.89 9.17 21.86
CA GLN A 339 23.92 8.43 20.60
C GLN A 339 22.56 7.78 20.25
N GLY A 340 21.46 8.17 20.93
CA GLY A 340 20.13 7.66 20.70
C GLY A 340 19.90 6.24 21.25
N ILE A 341 20.73 5.76 22.18
CA ILE A 341 20.56 4.44 22.83
C ILE A 341 19.94 4.62 24.21
N VAL A 342 18.83 3.96 24.45
CA VAL A 342 18.12 3.94 25.74
C VAL A 342 18.37 2.60 26.42
N LEU A 343 18.89 2.65 27.66
CA LEU A 343 19.14 1.46 28.47
C LEU A 343 17.95 1.18 29.37
N GLU A 344 17.56 -0.09 29.47
CA GLU A 344 16.53 -0.61 30.37
C GLU A 344 17.15 -1.65 31.31
N ASP A 345 17.23 -1.34 32.63
CA ASP A 345 17.73 -2.26 33.64
C ASP A 345 16.58 -3.13 34.18
N GLY A 346 16.72 -4.45 34.13
CA GLY A 346 15.73 -5.42 34.60
C GLY A 346 16.34 -6.57 35.40
N PRO A 347 15.52 -7.49 35.93
CA PRO A 347 16.02 -8.66 36.69
C PRO A 347 16.95 -9.57 35.86
N GLY A 348 16.78 -9.63 34.56
CA GLY A 348 17.59 -10.40 33.61
C GLY A 348 18.86 -9.69 33.13
N GLY A 349 19.10 -8.45 33.57
CA GLY A 349 20.24 -7.64 33.12
C GLY A 349 19.84 -6.32 32.50
N THR A 350 20.78 -5.67 31.80
CA THR A 350 20.54 -4.44 31.06
C THR A 350 20.23 -4.77 29.61
N THR A 351 19.06 -4.35 29.13
CA THR A 351 18.68 -4.38 27.71
C THR A 351 18.78 -2.96 27.14
N TRP A 352 18.70 -2.82 25.83
CA TRP A 352 18.79 -1.51 25.20
C TRP A 352 17.96 -1.43 23.92
N LYS A 353 17.55 -0.19 23.57
CA LYS A 353 16.77 0.13 22.37
C LYS A 353 17.36 1.38 21.70
N ARG A 354 17.23 1.49 20.40
CA ARG A 354 17.44 2.74 19.67
C ARG A 354 16.21 3.62 19.80
N ALA A 355 16.42 4.93 20.10
CA ALA A 355 15.34 5.89 20.32
C ALA A 355 14.55 6.20 19.04
#